data_37f644fc571c4ac4add4b2abc2eea7d7
#
_entry.id   37f644fc571c4ac4add4b2abc2eea7d7
#
_cell.length_a   1.000
_cell.length_b   1.000
_cell.length_c   1.000
_cell.angle_alpha   90.00
_cell.angle_beta   90.00
_cell.angle_gamma   90.00
#
_symmetry.space_group_name_H-M   'P 1'
#
loop_
_entity.id
_entity.type
_entity.pdbx_description
1 polymer ?
#
loop_
_entity_poly.entity_id
_entity_poly.type
_entity_poly.pdbx_seq_one_letter_code
_entity_poly.pdbx_strand_id
1 'polypeptide(L)'
;MVIKFKSNHFRDIMRICGPITSTCPDDREICRYISLVFYYDVCEAYGSNGHQISKVEVPCILKNVYPRFTLLIPPLKVPPRTREVEIHVDEKEKEYELMYLDEESDVIGAYKYKFFEGEPLDYESFYIKAQENFDKYNNGEGKYVISVNPKYLISALEGLKSCDSVIINFGSAVEPFLIRSGDESVKTSALLYPVRMT
;
A
#
# COMPACT_ATOMS: atom_id res chain seq x y z
N MET A 1 19.91 -9.52 -2.41
CA MET A 1 19.32 -8.97 -1.15
C MET A 1 18.19 -9.90 -0.71
N VAL A 2 17.97 -10.06 0.62
CA VAL A 2 16.85 -10.88 1.13
C VAL A 2 16.00 -10.04 2.08
N ILE A 3 14.68 -10.08 1.87
CA ILE A 3 13.67 -9.37 2.65
C ILE A 3 12.74 -10.42 3.25
N LYS A 4 12.45 -10.32 4.55
CA LYS A 4 11.61 -11.27 5.26
C LYS A 4 10.43 -10.57 5.92
N PHE A 5 9.27 -11.20 5.82
CA PHE A 5 8.03 -10.79 6.49
C PHE A 5 7.46 -11.94 7.31
N LYS A 6 6.88 -11.62 8.46
CA LYS A 6 5.91 -12.54 9.06
C LYS A 6 4.70 -12.63 8.13
N SER A 7 4.09 -13.80 8.03
CA SER A 7 2.99 -14.03 7.07
C SER A 7 1.77 -13.13 7.30
N ASN A 8 1.47 -12.77 8.55
CA ASN A 8 0.37 -11.84 8.87
C ASN A 8 0.63 -10.44 8.29
N HIS A 9 1.85 -9.92 8.39
CA HIS A 9 2.23 -8.63 7.82
C HIS A 9 2.11 -8.63 6.30
N PHE A 10 2.59 -9.68 5.65
CA PHE A 10 2.48 -9.80 4.19
C PHE A 10 1.02 -10.00 3.74
N ARG A 11 0.20 -10.73 4.52
CA ARG A 11 -1.25 -10.83 4.29
C ARG A 11 -1.95 -9.48 4.41
N ASP A 12 -1.55 -8.63 5.35
CA ASP A 12 -2.11 -7.28 5.49
C ASP A 12 -1.79 -6.42 4.26
N ILE A 13 -0.56 -6.48 3.73
CA ILE A 13 -0.22 -5.84 2.47
C ILE A 13 -1.17 -6.29 1.35
N MET A 14 -1.31 -7.61 1.16
CA MET A 14 -2.17 -8.16 0.11
C MET A 14 -3.64 -7.82 0.30
N ARG A 15 -4.14 -7.83 1.53
CA ARG A 15 -5.54 -7.52 1.87
C ARG A 15 -5.88 -6.05 1.65
N ILE A 16 -4.95 -5.14 1.96
CA ILE A 16 -5.19 -3.68 1.93
C ILE A 16 -4.89 -3.11 0.54
N CYS A 17 -3.76 -3.47 -0.05
CA CYS A 17 -3.32 -2.92 -1.32
C CYS A 17 -3.80 -3.73 -2.54
N GLY A 18 -3.91 -5.05 -2.42
CA GLY A 18 -4.24 -5.94 -3.54
C GLY A 18 -5.57 -5.67 -4.23
N PRO A 19 -6.71 -5.50 -3.50
CA PRO A 19 -8.01 -5.24 -4.13
C PRO A 19 -8.04 -3.96 -4.98
N ILE A 20 -7.26 -2.95 -4.59
CA ILE A 20 -7.21 -1.67 -5.29
C ILE A 20 -6.46 -1.80 -6.60
N THR A 21 -5.30 -2.46 -6.59
CA THR A 21 -4.52 -2.69 -7.81
C THR A 21 -5.26 -3.54 -8.84
N SER A 22 -6.11 -4.47 -8.38
CA SER A 22 -6.92 -5.32 -9.26
C SER A 22 -8.04 -4.57 -10.00
N THR A 23 -8.40 -3.36 -9.56
CA THR A 23 -9.41 -2.49 -10.20
C THR A 23 -8.78 -1.42 -11.10
N CYS A 24 -7.48 -1.50 -11.36
CA CYS A 24 -6.77 -0.53 -12.19
C CYS A 24 -7.20 -0.64 -13.65
N PRO A 25 -7.47 0.50 -14.33
CA PRO A 25 -7.70 0.55 -15.77
C PRO A 25 -6.48 0.05 -16.57
N ASP A 26 -6.74 -0.45 -17.78
CA ASP A 26 -5.70 -1.07 -18.63
C ASP A 26 -4.60 -0.09 -19.08
N ASP A 27 -4.89 1.19 -19.13
CA ASP A 27 -3.96 2.25 -19.54
C ASP A 27 -2.96 2.67 -18.45
N ARG A 28 -3.06 2.11 -17.24
CA ARG A 28 -2.20 2.45 -16.09
C ARG A 28 -1.49 1.23 -15.51
N GLU A 29 -0.67 0.60 -16.34
CA GLU A 29 -0.03 -0.67 -16.00
C GLU A 29 0.69 -0.67 -14.64
N ILE A 30 1.38 0.42 -14.29
CA ILE A 30 2.10 0.53 -13.01
C ILE A 30 1.17 0.41 -11.79
N CYS A 31 -0.09 0.86 -11.90
CA CYS A 31 -1.07 0.75 -10.82
C CYS A 31 -1.58 -0.68 -10.59
N ARG A 32 -1.21 -1.65 -11.44
CA ARG A 32 -1.51 -3.08 -11.24
C ARG A 32 -0.57 -3.75 -10.26
N TYR A 33 0.47 -3.05 -9.83
CA TYR A 33 1.47 -3.54 -8.90
C TYR A 33 1.33 -2.85 -7.54
N ILE A 34 1.66 -3.59 -6.49
CA ILE A 34 1.84 -3.07 -5.14
C ILE A 34 3.27 -2.56 -5.05
N SER A 35 3.46 -1.31 -4.66
CA SER A 35 4.78 -0.73 -4.43
C SER A 35 5.19 -0.98 -2.98
N LEU A 36 6.27 -1.72 -2.79
CA LEU A 36 6.91 -1.96 -1.49
C LEU A 36 8.11 -1.03 -1.36
N VAL A 37 8.05 -0.08 -0.45
CA VAL A 37 9.14 0.86 -0.15
C VAL A 37 9.76 0.47 1.18
N PHE A 38 11.03 0.16 1.17
CA PHE A 38 11.75 -0.35 2.33
C PHE A 38 12.61 0.74 2.97
N TYR A 39 12.49 0.88 4.29
CA TYR A 39 13.28 1.76 5.14
C TYR A 39 13.78 0.95 6.35
N TYR A 40 15.05 0.53 6.36
CA TYR A 40 15.62 -0.25 7.45
C TYR A 40 14.81 -1.53 7.76
N ASP A 41 14.01 -1.51 8.83
CA ASP A 41 13.20 -2.62 9.34
C ASP A 41 11.69 -2.44 9.09
N VAL A 42 11.32 -1.46 8.27
CA VAL A 42 9.94 -1.12 7.93
C VAL A 42 9.72 -1.19 6.44
N CYS A 43 8.58 -1.73 6.05
CA CYS A 43 8.05 -1.69 4.69
C CYS A 43 6.78 -0.85 4.65
N GLU A 44 6.77 0.20 3.85
CA GLU A 44 5.55 0.89 3.44
C GLU A 44 5.05 0.30 2.13
N ALA A 45 3.87 -0.27 2.14
CA ALA A 45 3.25 -0.81 0.94
C ALA A 45 2.13 0.10 0.45
N TYR A 46 2.11 0.34 -0.86
CA TYR A 46 1.14 1.20 -1.52
C TYR A 46 0.43 0.43 -2.65
N GLY A 47 -0.89 0.55 -2.71
CA GLY A 47 -1.71 0.12 -3.83
C GLY A 47 -2.49 1.29 -4.40
N SER A 48 -2.64 1.37 -5.73
CA SER A 48 -3.39 2.43 -6.39
C SER A 48 -4.15 1.91 -7.60
N ASN A 49 -5.23 2.60 -7.97
CA ASN A 49 -5.92 2.45 -9.25
C ASN A 49 -6.03 3.79 -10.00
N GLY A 50 -5.26 4.80 -9.58
CA GLY A 50 -5.27 6.14 -10.14
C GLY A 50 -6.37 7.07 -9.61
N HIS A 51 -7.31 6.56 -8.82
CA HIS A 51 -8.38 7.32 -8.15
C HIS A 51 -8.33 7.19 -6.63
N GLN A 52 -7.65 6.18 -6.17
CA GLN A 52 -7.48 5.84 -4.76
C GLN A 52 -6.06 5.35 -4.55
N ILE A 53 -5.49 5.68 -3.39
CA ILE A 53 -4.22 5.12 -2.92
C ILE A 53 -4.47 4.57 -1.53
N SER A 54 -4.11 3.31 -1.29
CA SER A 54 -4.05 2.73 0.05
C SER A 54 -2.61 2.56 0.48
N LYS A 55 -2.36 2.77 1.75
CA LYS A 55 -1.07 2.61 2.40
C LYS A 55 -1.21 1.70 3.62
N VAL A 56 -0.25 0.82 3.79
CA VAL A 56 -0.03 0.08 5.03
C VAL A 56 1.46 0.06 5.36
N GLU A 57 1.79 0.24 6.63
CA GLU A 57 3.15 0.14 7.15
C GLU A 57 3.26 -1.15 7.98
N VAL A 58 4.25 -1.97 7.67
CA VAL A 58 4.50 -3.25 8.37
C VAL A 58 5.98 -3.44 8.68
N PRO A 59 6.32 -4.12 9.78
CA PRO A 59 7.70 -4.53 10.05
C PRO A 59 8.20 -5.54 9.02
N CYS A 60 9.50 -5.44 8.68
CA CYS A 60 10.21 -6.41 7.86
C CYS A 60 11.65 -6.58 8.37
N ILE A 61 12.31 -7.64 7.92
CA ILE A 61 13.73 -7.86 8.20
C ILE A 61 14.49 -7.78 6.89
N LEU A 62 15.42 -6.83 6.80
CA LEU A 62 16.31 -6.66 5.66
C LEU A 62 17.68 -7.23 5.97
N LYS A 63 18.15 -8.16 5.15
CA LYS A 63 19.56 -8.60 5.17
C LYS A 63 20.30 -7.89 4.04
N ASN A 64 21.38 -7.18 4.38
CA ASN A 64 22.16 -6.29 3.50
C ASN A 64 21.41 -4.98 3.19
N VAL A 65 21.63 -3.99 4.04
CA VAL A 65 20.87 -2.73 4.10
C VAL A 65 21.23 -1.79 2.96
N TYR A 66 20.22 -1.44 2.17
CA TYR A 66 20.20 -0.22 1.35
C TYR A 66 19.41 0.87 2.08
N PRO A 67 19.78 2.15 1.98
CA PRO A 67 19.09 3.23 2.70
C PRO A 67 17.62 3.40 2.31
N ARG A 68 17.28 3.11 1.06
CA ARG A 68 15.92 3.07 0.53
C ARG A 68 15.87 2.18 -0.71
N PHE A 69 14.91 1.30 -0.79
CA PHE A 69 14.69 0.42 -1.93
C PHE A 69 13.20 0.29 -2.21
N THR A 70 12.83 0.30 -3.49
CA THR A 70 11.42 0.11 -3.92
C THR A 70 11.33 -1.12 -4.80
N LEU A 71 10.37 -2.00 -4.49
CA LEU A 71 10.06 -3.18 -5.28
C LEU A 71 8.58 -3.17 -5.67
N LEU A 72 8.28 -3.41 -6.94
CA LEU A 72 6.93 -3.57 -7.44
C LEU A 72 6.58 -5.05 -7.52
N ILE A 73 5.50 -5.46 -6.85
CA ILE A 73 5.03 -6.84 -6.85
C ILE A 73 3.57 -6.92 -7.31
N PRO A 74 3.15 -7.97 -8.03
CA PRO A 74 1.74 -8.15 -8.33
C PRO A 74 0.95 -8.48 -7.05
N PRO A 75 -0.37 -8.27 -7.02
CA PRO A 75 -1.21 -8.78 -5.94
C PRO A 75 -1.21 -10.30 -5.95
N LEU A 76 -0.90 -10.91 -4.81
CA LEU A 76 -0.66 -12.33 -4.68
C LEU A 76 -1.56 -12.97 -3.62
N LYS A 77 -1.90 -14.23 -3.83
CA LYS A 77 -2.59 -15.02 -2.81
C LYS A 77 -1.57 -15.73 -1.91
N VAL A 78 -1.59 -15.40 -0.62
CA VAL A 78 -0.71 -16.04 0.36
C VAL A 78 -1.28 -17.40 0.79
N PRO A 79 -0.56 -18.50 0.63
CA PRO A 79 -1.01 -19.84 1.04
C PRO A 79 -1.38 -19.90 2.54
N PRO A 80 -2.39 -20.69 2.95
CA PRO A 80 -2.87 -20.69 4.34
C PRO A 80 -1.82 -21.06 5.39
N ARG A 81 -0.94 -22.03 5.07
CA ARG A 81 0.09 -22.55 6.00
C ARG A 81 1.34 -21.68 6.09
N THR A 82 1.42 -20.57 5.33
CA THR A 82 2.60 -19.68 5.34
C THR A 82 2.80 -19.05 6.71
N ARG A 83 4.01 -19.13 7.24
CA ARG A 83 4.46 -18.48 8.47
C ARG A 83 5.41 -17.31 8.19
N GLU A 84 6.26 -17.47 7.19
CA GLU A 84 7.20 -16.45 6.75
C GLU A 84 7.13 -16.29 5.23
N VAL A 85 7.38 -15.08 4.75
CA VAL A 85 7.53 -14.78 3.32
C VAL A 85 8.92 -14.19 3.12
N GLU A 86 9.70 -14.80 2.25
CA GLU A 86 11.00 -14.27 1.84
C GLU A 86 10.93 -13.76 0.41
N ILE A 87 11.55 -12.59 0.17
CA ILE A 87 11.76 -12.04 -1.17
C ILE A 87 13.26 -11.97 -1.40
N HIS A 88 13.74 -12.77 -2.32
CA HIS A 88 15.13 -12.82 -2.76
C HIS A 88 15.28 -11.96 -4.01
N VAL A 89 15.99 -10.84 -3.90
CA VAL A 89 16.14 -9.86 -4.98
C VAL A 89 17.52 -10.00 -5.60
N ASP A 90 17.56 -10.24 -6.92
CA ASP A 90 18.74 -10.21 -7.76
C ASP A 90 18.72 -8.94 -8.64
N GLU A 91 19.47 -7.92 -8.22
CA GLU A 91 19.53 -6.64 -8.94
C GLU A 91 20.29 -6.72 -10.28
N LYS A 92 21.19 -7.70 -10.42
CA LYS A 92 21.97 -7.88 -11.65
C LYS A 92 21.10 -8.44 -12.77
N GLU A 93 20.33 -9.46 -12.44
CA GLU A 93 19.40 -10.10 -13.38
C GLU A 93 18.06 -9.36 -13.49
N LYS A 94 17.84 -8.33 -12.65
CA LYS A 94 16.57 -7.60 -12.52
C LYS A 94 15.38 -8.53 -12.28
N GLU A 95 15.56 -9.45 -11.35
CA GLU A 95 14.56 -10.46 -10.97
C GLU A 95 14.42 -10.53 -9.46
N TYR A 96 13.30 -11.06 -9.00
CA TYR A 96 13.11 -11.44 -7.62
C TYR A 96 12.35 -12.76 -7.52
N GLU A 97 12.66 -13.53 -6.49
CA GLU A 97 11.96 -14.74 -6.14
C GLU A 97 11.24 -14.55 -4.81
N LEU A 98 9.95 -14.85 -4.78
CA LEU A 98 9.10 -14.78 -3.61
C LEU A 98 8.81 -16.19 -3.14
N MET A 99 9.20 -16.51 -1.90
CA MET A 99 9.05 -17.81 -1.29
C MET A 99 8.14 -17.76 -0.08
N TYR A 100 7.26 -18.74 0.04
CA TYR A 100 6.40 -18.96 1.19
C TYR A 100 6.94 -20.13 2.01
N LEU A 101 7.18 -19.89 3.30
CA LEU A 101 7.75 -20.85 4.23
C LEU A 101 6.71 -21.21 5.30
N ASP A 102 6.64 -22.47 5.69
CA ASP A 102 5.79 -22.93 6.80
C ASP A 102 6.49 -22.86 8.17
N GLU A 103 5.93 -23.50 9.19
CA GLU A 103 6.46 -23.51 10.55
C GLU A 103 7.84 -24.18 10.67
N GLU A 104 8.13 -25.16 9.82
CA GLU A 104 9.37 -25.94 9.78
C GLU A 104 10.42 -25.29 8.90
N SER A 105 10.09 -24.12 8.32
CA SER A 105 10.89 -23.38 7.34
C SER A 105 11.03 -24.09 5.99
N ASP A 106 10.12 -25.02 5.69
CA ASP A 106 10.05 -25.66 4.40
C ASP A 106 9.34 -24.76 3.38
N VAL A 107 9.85 -24.73 2.15
CA VAL A 107 9.28 -23.95 1.06
C VAL A 107 8.00 -24.61 0.56
N ILE A 108 6.86 -23.99 0.81
CA ILE A 108 5.53 -24.47 0.37
C ILE A 108 5.05 -23.79 -0.93
N GLY A 109 5.81 -22.83 -1.44
CA GLY A 109 5.57 -22.18 -2.73
C GLY A 109 6.68 -21.18 -3.04
N ALA A 110 7.08 -21.14 -4.30
CA ALA A 110 8.08 -20.21 -4.81
C ALA A 110 7.65 -19.68 -6.17
N TYR A 111 7.83 -18.38 -6.40
CA TYR A 111 7.45 -17.71 -7.63
C TYR A 111 8.53 -16.70 -8.02
N LYS A 112 8.99 -16.80 -9.27
CA LYS A 112 10.02 -15.91 -9.83
C LYS A 112 9.38 -14.87 -10.75
N TYR A 113 9.80 -13.61 -10.58
CA TYR A 113 9.30 -12.47 -11.33
C TYR A 113 10.45 -11.62 -11.84
N LYS A 114 10.24 -10.96 -12.98
CA LYS A 114 11.11 -9.87 -13.46
C LYS A 114 10.71 -8.55 -12.80
N PHE A 115 11.67 -7.64 -12.69
CA PHE A 115 11.36 -6.27 -12.29
C PHE A 115 10.43 -5.64 -13.34
N PHE A 116 9.52 -4.82 -12.84
CA PHE A 116 8.72 -3.98 -13.72
C PHE A 116 9.62 -2.94 -14.43
N GLU A 117 9.50 -2.82 -15.74
CA GLU A 117 10.27 -1.87 -16.55
C GLU A 117 9.64 -0.47 -16.52
N GLY A 118 9.60 0.17 -15.37
CA GLY A 118 9.03 1.50 -15.19
C GLY A 118 9.48 2.13 -13.90
N GLU A 119 9.35 3.45 -13.80
CA GLU A 119 9.64 4.16 -12.56
C GLU A 119 8.48 3.98 -11.58
N PRO A 120 8.76 3.59 -10.31
CA PRO A 120 7.75 3.56 -9.26
C PRO A 120 7.10 4.93 -9.08
N LEU A 121 5.79 4.97 -8.81
CA LEU A 121 5.11 6.21 -8.47
C LEU A 121 5.58 6.72 -7.11
N ASP A 122 5.78 8.02 -7.00
CA ASP A 122 6.12 8.68 -5.74
C ASP A 122 4.87 8.88 -4.87
N TYR A 123 4.41 7.76 -4.29
CA TYR A 123 3.23 7.76 -3.42
C TYR A 123 3.39 8.62 -2.17
N GLU A 124 4.62 8.72 -1.65
CA GLU A 124 4.93 9.52 -0.46
C GLU A 124 4.58 10.98 -0.67
N SER A 125 4.96 11.56 -1.82
CA SER A 125 4.61 12.94 -2.17
C SER A 125 3.10 13.21 -2.16
N PHE A 126 2.27 12.24 -2.58
CA PHE A 126 0.82 12.40 -2.52
C PHE A 126 0.31 12.47 -1.08
N TYR A 127 0.84 11.64 -0.18
CA TYR A 127 0.46 11.65 1.23
C TYR A 127 0.96 12.92 1.95
N ILE A 128 2.18 13.37 1.67
CA ILE A 128 2.73 14.62 2.23
C ILE A 128 1.87 15.81 1.81
N LYS A 129 1.53 15.93 0.52
CA LYS A 129 0.67 17.03 0.04
C LYS A 129 -0.72 17.00 0.67
N ALA A 130 -1.31 15.82 0.84
CA ALA A 130 -2.61 15.68 1.48
C ALA A 130 -2.55 16.14 2.94
N GLN A 131 -1.48 15.79 3.68
CA GLN A 131 -1.28 16.21 5.06
C GLN A 131 -1.02 17.71 5.16
N GLU A 132 -0.16 18.28 4.31
CA GLU A 132 0.10 19.72 4.27
C GLU A 132 -1.16 20.53 3.99
N ASN A 133 -2.00 20.06 3.07
CA ASN A 133 -3.26 20.71 2.76
C ASN A 133 -4.22 20.63 3.95
N PHE A 134 -4.33 19.46 4.58
CA PHE A 134 -5.12 19.32 5.81
C PHE A 134 -4.67 20.32 6.89
N ASP A 135 -3.37 20.43 7.14
CA ASP A 135 -2.81 21.33 8.17
C ASP A 135 -3.10 22.81 7.87
N LYS A 136 -3.09 23.21 6.59
CA LYS A 136 -3.46 24.58 6.18
C LYS A 136 -4.93 24.90 6.45
N TYR A 137 -5.82 23.94 6.20
CA TYR A 137 -7.26 24.16 6.29
C TYR A 137 -7.84 23.89 7.69
N ASN A 138 -7.12 23.19 8.56
CA ASN A 138 -7.55 22.91 9.94
C ASN A 138 -7.65 24.18 10.81
N ASN A 139 -7.08 25.30 10.36
CA ASN A 139 -7.15 26.62 11.00
C ASN A 139 -8.23 27.54 10.41
N GLY A 140 -9.06 27.06 9.49
CA GLY A 140 -10.03 27.86 8.74
C GLY A 140 -11.49 27.42 8.92
N GLU A 141 -12.38 28.38 9.08
CA GLU A 141 -13.83 28.19 9.15
C GLU A 141 -14.42 27.86 7.76
N GLY A 142 -14.32 26.63 7.30
CA GLY A 142 -14.89 26.22 6.02
C GLY A 142 -15.82 25.00 6.14
N LYS A 143 -17.08 25.11 5.71
CA LYS A 143 -17.95 23.97 5.44
C LYS A 143 -17.73 23.54 4.00
N TYR A 144 -17.25 22.30 3.81
CA TYR A 144 -17.04 21.74 2.46
C TYR A 144 -18.08 20.67 2.17
N VAL A 145 -18.63 20.71 0.95
CA VAL A 145 -19.39 19.60 0.40
C VAL A 145 -18.47 18.83 -0.55
N ILE A 146 -18.27 17.56 -0.25
CA ILE A 146 -17.40 16.67 -1.03
C ILE A 146 -18.26 15.61 -1.69
N SER A 147 -18.13 15.49 -3.01
CA SER A 147 -18.71 14.36 -3.74
C SER A 147 -17.66 13.29 -3.94
N VAL A 148 -17.99 12.06 -3.58
CA VAL A 148 -17.08 10.91 -3.73
C VAL A 148 -17.77 9.77 -4.46
N ASN A 149 -17.01 9.00 -5.22
CA ASN A 149 -17.51 7.76 -5.77
C ASN A 149 -17.71 6.74 -4.64
N PRO A 150 -18.96 6.27 -4.40
CA PRO A 150 -19.23 5.37 -3.27
C PRO A 150 -18.47 4.05 -3.36
N LYS A 151 -18.15 3.57 -4.57
CA LYS A 151 -17.36 2.34 -4.75
C LYS A 151 -15.93 2.50 -4.20
N TYR A 152 -15.31 3.65 -4.43
CA TYR A 152 -13.96 3.92 -3.93
C TYR A 152 -13.96 4.13 -2.41
N LEU A 153 -14.98 4.81 -1.87
CA LEU A 153 -15.12 4.98 -0.42
C LEU A 153 -15.31 3.61 0.27
N ILE A 154 -16.19 2.75 -0.25
CA ILE A 154 -16.39 1.40 0.28
C ILE A 154 -15.07 0.61 0.23
N SER A 155 -14.37 0.60 -0.92
CA SER A 155 -13.11 -0.10 -1.07
C SER A 155 -12.04 0.37 -0.06
N ALA A 156 -11.97 1.68 0.18
CA ALA A 156 -11.04 2.23 1.18
C ALA A 156 -11.39 1.78 2.61
N LEU A 157 -12.69 1.79 2.96
CA LEU A 157 -13.18 1.35 4.26
C LEU A 157 -13.04 -0.16 4.46
N GLU A 158 -13.16 -0.98 3.41
CA GLU A 158 -12.90 -2.42 3.48
C GLU A 158 -11.46 -2.73 3.91
N GLY A 159 -10.48 -1.94 3.46
CA GLY A 159 -9.09 -2.04 3.92
C GLY A 159 -8.90 -1.74 5.41
N LEU A 160 -9.81 -0.97 5.99
CA LEU A 160 -9.79 -0.51 7.38
C LEU A 160 -10.81 -1.24 8.28
N LYS A 161 -11.52 -2.24 7.78
CA LYS A 161 -12.62 -2.92 8.49
C LYS A 161 -12.23 -3.63 9.79
N SER A 162 -10.94 -3.88 10.01
CA SER A 162 -10.43 -4.45 11.26
C SER A 162 -10.13 -3.40 12.33
N CYS A 163 -10.31 -2.11 12.03
CA CYS A 163 -10.11 -1.02 12.98
C CYS A 163 -11.41 -0.71 13.71
N ASP A 164 -11.34 -0.40 15.00
CA ASP A 164 -12.50 -0.01 15.80
C ASP A 164 -13.08 1.34 15.38
N SER A 165 -12.24 2.21 14.83
CA SER A 165 -12.62 3.53 14.32
C SER A 165 -11.75 3.97 13.16
N VAL A 166 -12.25 4.92 12.36
CA VAL A 166 -11.49 5.59 11.31
C VAL A 166 -11.56 7.10 11.49
N ILE A 167 -10.46 7.76 11.17
CA ILE A 167 -10.37 9.22 11.11
C ILE A 167 -10.38 9.63 9.66
N ILE A 168 -11.28 10.55 9.28
CA ILE A 168 -11.36 11.11 7.93
C ILE A 168 -10.93 12.56 7.99
N ASN A 169 -9.86 12.90 7.28
CA ASN A 169 -9.28 14.23 7.22
C ASN A 169 -9.58 14.87 5.86
N PHE A 170 -10.33 15.96 5.85
CA PHE A 170 -10.69 16.74 4.67
C PHE A 170 -9.86 18.02 4.62
N GLY A 171 -9.22 18.30 3.46
CA GLY A 171 -8.52 19.55 3.21
C GLY A 171 -9.44 20.57 2.51
N SER A 172 -10.02 20.22 1.37
CA SER A 172 -10.92 21.05 0.59
C SER A 172 -11.92 20.21 -0.21
N ALA A 173 -12.84 20.87 -0.91
CA ALA A 173 -13.84 20.18 -1.75
C ALA A 173 -13.26 19.54 -3.03
N VAL A 174 -12.04 19.89 -3.42
CA VAL A 174 -11.42 19.45 -4.69
C VAL A 174 -10.11 18.70 -4.49
N GLU A 175 -9.58 18.67 -3.27
CA GLU A 175 -8.35 17.98 -2.92
C GLU A 175 -8.63 16.58 -2.37
N PRO A 176 -7.66 15.66 -2.47
CA PRO A 176 -7.83 14.35 -1.90
C PRO A 176 -7.98 14.41 -0.38
N PHE A 177 -8.83 13.56 0.16
CA PHE A 177 -8.99 13.41 1.60
C PHE A 177 -8.37 12.10 2.09
N LEU A 178 -7.88 12.14 3.32
CA LEU A 178 -7.19 11.02 3.95
C LEU A 178 -8.14 10.29 4.91
N ILE A 179 -8.28 8.99 4.73
CA ILE A 179 -8.93 8.08 5.68
C ILE A 179 -7.83 7.25 6.33
N ARG A 180 -7.79 7.21 7.65
CA ARG A 180 -6.78 6.44 8.40
C ARG A 180 -7.41 5.70 9.58
N SER A 181 -6.73 4.68 10.06
CA SER A 181 -7.09 4.04 11.32
C SER A 181 -7.11 5.06 12.46
N GLY A 182 -8.11 4.96 13.32
CA GLY A 182 -8.14 5.66 14.61
C GLY A 182 -7.31 4.97 15.68
N ASP A 183 -6.87 3.73 15.44
CA ASP A 183 -6.00 2.96 16.33
C ASP A 183 -4.53 3.21 15.95
N GLU A 184 -3.75 3.74 16.89
CA GLU A 184 -2.32 4.05 16.69
C GLU A 184 -1.46 2.80 16.44
N SER A 185 -1.92 1.63 16.89
CA SER A 185 -1.23 0.35 16.64
C SER A 185 -1.38 -0.14 15.19
N VAL A 186 -2.37 0.39 14.45
CA VAL A 186 -2.69 -0.01 13.07
C VAL A 186 -2.36 1.13 12.11
N LYS A 187 -1.18 1.08 11.50
CA LYS A 187 -0.71 2.10 10.56
C LYS A 187 -1.24 1.86 9.14
N THR A 188 -2.54 1.98 8.97
CA THR A 188 -3.23 1.82 7.68
C THR A 188 -3.95 3.11 7.30
N SER A 189 -3.84 3.51 6.04
CA SER A 189 -4.52 4.68 5.50
C SER A 189 -4.91 4.51 4.03
N ALA A 190 -5.87 5.32 3.60
CA ALA A 190 -6.29 5.44 2.21
C ALA A 190 -6.46 6.91 1.84
N LEU A 191 -6.08 7.27 0.63
CA LEU A 191 -6.26 8.59 0.05
C LEU A 191 -7.31 8.50 -1.07
N LEU A 192 -8.37 9.31 -1.00
CA LEU A 192 -9.44 9.35 -1.99
C LEU A 192 -9.51 10.72 -2.64
N TYR A 193 -9.69 10.72 -3.96
CA TYR A 193 -9.89 11.93 -4.74
C TYR A 193 -11.39 12.21 -4.89
N PRO A 194 -11.84 13.45 -4.63
CA PRO A 194 -13.22 13.85 -4.88
C PRO A 194 -13.59 13.73 -6.36
N VAL A 195 -14.86 13.47 -6.63
CA VAL A 195 -15.42 13.55 -7.99
C VAL A 195 -15.96 14.96 -8.20
N ARG A 196 -15.68 15.55 -9.35
CA ARG A 196 -16.30 16.83 -9.71
C ARG A 196 -17.80 16.67 -9.81
N MET A 197 -18.56 17.49 -9.09
CA MET A 197 -19.98 17.63 -9.32
C MET A 197 -20.17 18.41 -10.63
N THR A 198 -20.74 17.76 -11.64
CA THR A 198 -21.14 18.40 -12.89
C THR A 198 -22.53 18.98 -12.76
#